data_c3b90620bcd073319cdfe2cd6a2786f6
#
_entry.id   c3b90620bcd073319cdfe2cd6a2786f6
#
_cell.length_a   1.000
_cell.length_b   1.000
_cell.length_c   1.000
_cell.angle_alpha   90.00
_cell.angle_beta   90.00
_cell.angle_gamma   90.00
#
_symmetry.space_group_name_H-M   'P 1'
#
loop_
_entity.id
_entity.type
_entity.pdbx_description
1 polymer ?
#
loop_
_entity_poly.entity_id
_entity_poly.type
_entity_poly.pdbx_seq_one_letter_code
_entity_poly.pdbx_strand_id
1 'polypeptide(L)'
;MVDFYDELTYETNPFPETHPGNLAALGRLFGIQTTSPQQCRVLELGSATGGNLIPMAWHLPQSEFVGVELSAAQVDIGQRIVSTLELPNIRLEVGDILELDAARIGQFDYIIAHGVYSWVPPLVREKILQLTRDCLTPHGLAYISYNLLPGWRMRGSLRDLLLHATREVTGAAAKYNTAIAALERLQQALQGAAADSQHYVQKEITYLLAAHPSYLLHEYLAGENNAFLFSEFLADAGRHELQYVCETDLHTLFDTTLSQPAQTALADIEDPLQHEQWMDFVQMRAFRKSVLCRADLPLERAIDIDVFTAYFYSANLRLKGKENLNNTKPVLFLTADNNELSVTHPL
;
A
#
# COMPACT_ATOMS: atom_id res chain seq x y z
N MET A 1 -11.41 -13.24 -16.58
CA MET A 1 -10.90 -12.21 -15.63
C MET A 1 -10.18 -11.07 -16.37
N VAL A 2 -9.56 -11.34 -17.52
CA VAL A 2 -8.82 -10.35 -18.34
C VAL A 2 -9.72 -9.23 -18.87
N ASP A 3 -10.96 -9.51 -19.28
CA ASP A 3 -11.86 -8.54 -19.94
C ASP A 3 -12.19 -7.28 -19.12
N PHE A 4 -12.18 -7.34 -17.79
CA PHE A 4 -12.60 -6.22 -16.95
C PHE A 4 -11.48 -5.18 -16.74
N TYR A 5 -10.22 -5.64 -16.66
CA TYR A 5 -9.05 -4.77 -16.52
C TYR A 5 -8.64 -4.12 -17.85
N ASP A 6 -9.03 -4.74 -18.99
CA ASP A 6 -8.77 -4.19 -20.31
C ASP A 6 -9.81 -3.14 -20.74
N GLU A 7 -11.07 -3.22 -20.22
CA GLU A 7 -12.12 -2.23 -20.51
C GLU A 7 -11.92 -0.91 -19.74
N LEU A 8 -11.33 -0.96 -18.56
CA LEU A 8 -11.09 0.22 -17.74
C LEU A 8 -9.70 0.13 -17.11
N THR A 9 -8.74 0.83 -17.72
CA THR A 9 -7.39 0.94 -17.18
C THR A 9 -7.44 1.58 -15.79
N TYR A 10 -6.78 0.94 -14.82
CA TYR A 10 -6.57 1.54 -13.49
C TYR A 10 -5.66 2.77 -13.65
N GLU A 11 -6.04 3.89 -13.05
CA GLU A 11 -5.14 5.03 -12.99
C GLU A 11 -3.93 4.66 -12.13
N THR A 12 -2.76 4.62 -12.72
CA THR A 12 -1.53 4.31 -12.01
C THR A 12 -0.88 5.60 -11.51
N ASN A 13 -0.55 5.61 -10.23
CA ASN A 13 0.09 6.73 -9.56
C ASN A 13 1.42 6.27 -8.95
N PRO A 14 2.39 7.16 -8.78
CA PRO A 14 3.57 6.85 -7.98
C PRO A 14 3.15 6.71 -6.50
N PHE A 15 3.70 5.70 -5.85
CA PHE A 15 3.53 5.42 -4.42
C PHE A 15 4.85 5.68 -3.69
N PRO A 16 5.05 6.86 -3.08
CA PRO A 16 6.33 7.23 -2.46
C PRO A 16 6.82 6.22 -1.42
N GLU A 17 5.91 5.57 -0.72
CA GLU A 17 6.22 4.55 0.29
C GLU A 17 6.90 3.31 -0.29
N THR A 18 6.72 3.01 -1.58
CA THR A 18 7.34 1.86 -2.27
C THR A 18 8.72 2.20 -2.84
N HIS A 19 9.12 3.49 -2.82
CA HIS A 19 10.39 3.91 -3.37
C HIS A 19 11.56 3.23 -2.66
N PRO A 20 12.58 2.71 -3.38
CA PRO A 20 13.73 2.02 -2.79
C PRO A 20 14.42 2.80 -1.68
N GLY A 21 14.46 4.15 -1.79
CA GLY A 21 15.01 5.01 -0.75
C GLY A 21 14.25 4.95 0.56
N ASN A 22 12.92 4.89 0.50
CA ASN A 22 12.08 4.75 1.69
C ASN A 22 12.23 3.35 2.30
N LEU A 23 12.15 2.30 1.46
CA LEU A 23 12.32 0.92 1.92
C LEU A 23 13.71 0.69 2.53
N ALA A 24 14.77 1.24 1.90
CA ALA A 24 16.13 1.17 2.43
C ALA A 24 16.25 1.86 3.80
N ALA A 25 15.66 3.03 3.96
CA ALA A 25 15.66 3.74 5.23
C ALA A 25 14.95 2.92 6.32
N LEU A 26 13.77 2.38 6.01
CA LEU A 26 13.02 1.52 6.94
C LEU A 26 13.84 0.28 7.32
N GLY A 27 14.39 -0.45 6.35
CA GLY A 27 15.20 -1.64 6.65
C GLY A 27 16.39 -1.33 7.58
N ARG A 28 17.08 -0.21 7.37
CA ARG A 28 18.20 0.21 8.22
C ARG A 28 17.77 0.54 9.65
N LEU A 29 16.55 1.08 9.85
CA LEU A 29 16.02 1.30 11.20
C LEU A 29 15.88 -0.01 12.00
N PHE A 30 15.71 -1.13 11.30
CA PHE A 30 15.58 -2.46 11.89
C PHE A 30 16.85 -3.32 11.73
N GLY A 31 18.02 -2.69 11.53
CA GLY A 31 19.32 -3.34 11.50
C GLY A 31 19.72 -4.00 10.17
N ILE A 32 18.89 -3.89 9.11
CA ILE A 32 19.18 -4.51 7.81
C ILE A 32 20.13 -3.63 7.00
N GLN A 33 21.24 -4.19 6.52
CA GLN A 33 22.15 -3.53 5.60
C GLN A 33 21.63 -3.57 4.16
N THR A 34 20.65 -2.72 3.89
CA THR A 34 19.97 -2.65 2.61
C THR A 34 20.86 -2.17 1.47
N THR A 35 20.59 -2.63 0.26
CA THR A 35 21.25 -2.15 -0.96
C THR A 35 20.93 -0.67 -1.19
N SER A 36 21.93 0.08 -1.70
CA SER A 36 21.77 1.51 -2.02
C SER A 36 20.70 1.71 -3.08
N PRO A 37 19.74 2.64 -2.87
CA PRO A 37 18.73 2.96 -3.88
C PRO A 37 19.29 3.45 -5.22
N GLN A 38 20.49 4.03 -5.20
CA GLN A 38 21.17 4.54 -6.39
C GLN A 38 21.66 3.44 -7.33
N GLN A 39 21.84 2.22 -6.81
CA GLN A 39 22.30 1.07 -7.59
C GLN A 39 21.66 -0.20 -7.04
N CYS A 40 20.41 -0.45 -7.39
CA CYS A 40 19.61 -1.58 -6.94
C CYS A 40 18.80 -2.19 -8.09
N ARG A 41 18.19 -3.33 -7.82
CA ARG A 41 17.23 -3.98 -8.72
C ARG A 41 15.87 -4.05 -8.04
N VAL A 42 14.84 -3.60 -8.76
CA VAL A 42 13.45 -3.51 -8.28
C VAL A 42 12.54 -4.35 -9.16
N LEU A 43 11.72 -5.18 -8.55
CA LEU A 43 10.62 -5.91 -9.20
C LEU A 43 9.29 -5.40 -8.70
N GLU A 44 8.35 -5.12 -9.60
CA GLU A 44 6.96 -4.87 -9.25
C GLU A 44 6.05 -5.90 -9.89
N LEU A 45 5.28 -6.60 -9.06
CA LEU A 45 4.27 -7.58 -9.45
C LEU A 45 2.91 -6.87 -9.54
N GLY A 46 2.27 -6.90 -10.72
CA GLY A 46 1.07 -6.12 -11.00
C GLY A 46 1.40 -4.65 -11.24
N SER A 47 2.34 -4.37 -12.16
CA SER A 47 2.86 -3.01 -12.39
C SER A 47 1.92 -2.10 -13.18
N ALA A 48 0.79 -2.61 -13.66
CA ALA A 48 -0.16 -1.90 -14.52
C ALA A 48 0.55 -1.17 -15.68
N THR A 49 0.34 0.11 -15.89
CA THR A 49 1.03 0.90 -16.93
C THR A 49 2.45 1.35 -16.52
N GLY A 50 2.96 0.89 -15.38
CA GLY A 50 4.29 1.29 -14.87
C GLY A 50 4.32 2.66 -14.20
N GLY A 51 3.17 3.25 -13.86
CA GLY A 51 3.10 4.59 -13.27
C GLY A 51 3.83 4.75 -11.95
N ASN A 52 4.07 3.66 -11.24
CA ASN A 52 4.91 3.64 -10.05
C ASN A 52 6.42 3.50 -10.39
N LEU A 53 6.78 2.60 -11.31
CA LEU A 53 8.19 2.32 -11.63
C LEU A 53 8.84 3.36 -12.55
N ILE A 54 8.12 3.91 -13.52
CA ILE A 54 8.69 4.84 -14.51
C ILE A 54 9.30 6.09 -13.86
N PRO A 55 8.65 6.76 -12.89
CA PRO A 55 9.28 7.87 -12.18
C PRO A 55 10.52 7.45 -11.38
N MET A 56 10.53 6.25 -10.78
CA MET A 56 11.71 5.73 -10.09
C MET A 56 12.87 5.50 -11.05
N ALA A 57 12.61 4.89 -12.21
CA ALA A 57 13.62 4.64 -13.24
C ALA A 57 14.23 5.94 -13.77
N TRP A 58 13.42 6.99 -13.93
CA TRP A 58 13.89 8.31 -14.31
C TRP A 58 14.83 8.93 -13.27
N HIS A 59 14.49 8.83 -11.99
CA HIS A 59 15.28 9.42 -10.91
C HIS A 59 16.49 8.59 -10.48
N LEU A 60 16.51 7.29 -10.78
CA LEU A 60 17.54 6.34 -10.36
C LEU A 60 18.16 5.64 -11.59
N PRO A 61 18.89 6.36 -12.44
CA PRO A 61 19.35 5.87 -13.75
C PRO A 61 20.37 4.73 -13.68
N GLN A 62 20.98 4.45 -12.51
CA GLN A 62 21.92 3.35 -12.31
C GLN A 62 21.26 2.10 -11.70
N SER A 63 19.97 2.19 -11.36
CA SER A 63 19.17 1.08 -10.84
C SER A 63 18.34 0.45 -11.95
N GLU A 64 18.02 -0.83 -11.83
CA GLU A 64 17.24 -1.59 -12.81
C GLU A 64 15.82 -1.83 -12.28
N PHE A 65 14.82 -1.66 -13.15
CA PHE A 65 13.42 -1.81 -12.83
C PHE A 65 12.76 -2.84 -13.73
N VAL A 66 12.01 -3.76 -13.13
CA VAL A 66 11.23 -4.77 -13.85
C VAL A 66 9.80 -4.72 -13.35
N GLY A 67 8.85 -4.48 -14.23
CA GLY A 67 7.43 -4.58 -13.97
C GLY A 67 6.82 -5.76 -14.69
N VAL A 68 6.02 -6.56 -14.00
CA VAL A 68 5.26 -7.66 -14.60
C VAL A 68 3.78 -7.37 -14.43
N GLU A 69 3.03 -7.46 -15.52
CA GLU A 69 1.59 -7.17 -15.56
C GLU A 69 0.87 -8.18 -16.48
N LEU A 70 -0.31 -8.61 -16.06
CA LEU A 70 -1.12 -9.58 -16.82
C LEU A 70 -1.77 -8.95 -18.07
N SER A 71 -2.17 -7.68 -17.97
CA SER A 71 -2.83 -6.95 -19.06
C SER A 71 -1.82 -6.45 -20.09
N ALA A 72 -1.86 -7.05 -21.29
CA ALA A 72 -1.04 -6.61 -22.42
C ALA A 72 -1.33 -5.14 -22.81
N ALA A 73 -2.59 -4.71 -22.72
CA ALA A 73 -2.98 -3.34 -23.03
C ALA A 73 -2.31 -2.32 -22.11
N GLN A 74 -2.22 -2.61 -20.81
CA GLN A 74 -1.55 -1.74 -19.84
C GLN A 74 -0.03 -1.72 -20.08
N VAL A 75 0.58 -2.87 -20.32
CA VAL A 75 2.02 -2.96 -20.65
C VAL A 75 2.36 -2.16 -21.90
N ASP A 76 1.54 -2.25 -22.96
CA ASP A 76 1.74 -1.48 -24.20
C ASP A 76 1.71 0.04 -23.97
N ILE A 77 0.84 0.51 -23.08
CA ILE A 77 0.81 1.93 -22.69
C ILE A 77 2.11 2.30 -22.00
N GLY A 78 2.53 1.53 -21.01
CA GLY A 78 3.76 1.76 -20.27
C GLY A 78 5.01 1.73 -21.15
N GLN A 79 5.14 0.74 -22.03
CA GLN A 79 6.26 0.62 -22.94
C GLN A 79 6.38 1.82 -23.90
N ARG A 80 5.27 2.40 -24.34
CA ARG A 80 5.28 3.65 -25.13
C ARG A 80 5.82 4.82 -24.31
N ILE A 81 5.47 4.93 -23.04
CA ILE A 81 5.98 5.99 -22.15
C ILE A 81 7.49 5.78 -21.95
N VAL A 82 7.92 4.56 -21.62
CA VAL A 82 9.35 4.20 -21.45
C VAL A 82 10.15 4.56 -22.69
N SER A 83 9.64 4.20 -23.89
CA SER A 83 10.29 4.53 -25.17
C SER A 83 10.35 6.02 -25.44
N THR A 84 9.29 6.77 -25.14
CA THR A 84 9.24 8.23 -25.34
C THR A 84 10.22 8.95 -24.40
N LEU A 85 10.43 8.43 -23.21
CA LEU A 85 11.37 8.97 -22.22
C LEU A 85 12.80 8.43 -22.40
N GLU A 86 13.02 7.53 -23.36
CA GLU A 86 14.31 6.90 -23.66
C GLU A 86 14.96 6.26 -22.41
N LEU A 87 14.16 5.59 -21.56
CA LEU A 87 14.66 4.98 -20.32
C LEU A 87 15.26 3.59 -20.59
N PRO A 88 16.60 3.41 -20.43
CA PRO A 88 17.26 2.13 -20.73
C PRO A 88 17.20 1.14 -19.55
N ASN A 89 16.79 1.59 -18.37
CA ASN A 89 16.91 0.88 -17.10
C ASN A 89 15.58 0.35 -16.55
N ILE A 90 14.53 0.30 -17.38
CA ILE A 90 13.22 -0.27 -17.02
C ILE A 90 12.70 -1.20 -18.12
N ARG A 91 12.13 -2.33 -17.69
CA ARG A 91 11.38 -3.27 -18.54
C ARG A 91 9.99 -3.45 -17.96
N LEU A 92 8.97 -3.34 -18.81
CA LEU A 92 7.60 -3.73 -18.50
C LEU A 92 7.25 -4.94 -19.37
N GLU A 93 6.88 -6.05 -18.73
CA GLU A 93 6.68 -7.34 -19.37
C GLU A 93 5.24 -7.84 -19.13
N VAL A 94 4.61 -8.36 -20.18
CA VAL A 94 3.35 -9.10 -20.05
C VAL A 94 3.66 -10.47 -19.44
N GLY A 95 3.02 -10.79 -18.31
CA GLY A 95 3.25 -12.09 -17.67
C GLY A 95 2.21 -12.43 -16.62
N ASP A 96 1.88 -13.71 -16.53
CA ASP A 96 1.12 -14.25 -15.40
C ASP A 96 2.07 -14.55 -14.24
N ILE A 97 1.75 -14.02 -13.05
CA ILE A 97 2.54 -14.28 -11.83
C ILE A 97 2.71 -15.78 -11.57
N LEU A 98 1.70 -16.59 -11.89
CA LEU A 98 1.78 -18.06 -11.73
C LEU A 98 2.86 -18.71 -12.59
N GLU A 99 3.14 -18.14 -13.75
CA GLU A 99 4.11 -18.68 -14.73
C GLU A 99 5.53 -18.14 -14.53
N LEU A 100 5.72 -17.17 -13.61
CA LEU A 100 7.03 -16.61 -13.34
C LEU A 100 7.97 -17.64 -12.72
N ASP A 101 9.17 -17.73 -13.31
CA ASP A 101 10.25 -18.56 -12.82
C ASP A 101 11.35 -17.70 -12.19
N ALA A 102 11.58 -17.89 -10.89
CA ALA A 102 12.58 -17.15 -10.12
C ALA A 102 14.00 -17.28 -10.72
N ALA A 103 14.34 -18.45 -11.28
CA ALA A 103 15.64 -18.67 -11.90
C ALA A 103 15.83 -17.82 -13.19
N ARG A 104 14.75 -17.49 -13.88
CA ARG A 104 14.78 -16.69 -15.11
C ARG A 104 14.71 -15.20 -14.83
N ILE A 105 13.87 -14.79 -13.87
CA ILE A 105 13.68 -13.38 -13.54
C ILE A 105 14.85 -12.82 -12.73
N GLY A 106 15.50 -13.67 -11.93
CA GLY A 106 16.68 -13.36 -11.14
C GLY A 106 16.37 -12.78 -9.76
N GLN A 107 17.36 -12.17 -9.13
CA GLN A 107 17.24 -11.61 -7.77
C GLN A 107 17.07 -10.10 -7.78
N PHE A 108 16.37 -9.59 -6.77
CA PHE A 108 16.02 -8.18 -6.59
C PHE A 108 16.30 -7.72 -5.16
N ASP A 109 16.72 -6.47 -5.03
CA ASP A 109 16.94 -5.84 -3.74
C ASP A 109 15.63 -5.37 -3.13
N TYR A 110 14.67 -5.01 -4.00
CA TYR A 110 13.34 -4.56 -3.59
C TYR A 110 12.28 -5.22 -4.47
N ILE A 111 11.26 -5.80 -3.83
CA ILE A 111 10.09 -6.38 -4.51
C ILE A 111 8.85 -5.65 -4.04
N ILE A 112 7.99 -5.26 -4.97
CA ILE A 112 6.77 -4.48 -4.71
C ILE A 112 5.56 -5.29 -5.23
N ALA A 113 4.55 -5.45 -4.38
CA ALA A 113 3.23 -5.93 -4.74
C ALA A 113 2.18 -4.99 -4.14
N HIS A 114 1.96 -3.85 -4.81
CA HIS A 114 1.01 -2.83 -4.37
C HIS A 114 -0.35 -3.05 -5.00
N GLY A 115 -1.40 -3.19 -4.17
CA GLY A 115 -2.76 -3.37 -4.66
C GLY A 115 -3.00 -4.67 -5.41
N VAL A 116 -2.25 -5.75 -5.12
CA VAL A 116 -2.38 -7.05 -5.80
C VAL A 116 -2.87 -8.14 -4.85
N TYR A 117 -2.25 -8.29 -3.68
CA TYR A 117 -2.42 -9.44 -2.80
C TYR A 117 -3.89 -9.73 -2.42
N SER A 118 -4.69 -8.71 -2.20
CA SER A 118 -6.11 -8.85 -1.86
C SER A 118 -7.04 -9.14 -3.06
N TRP A 119 -6.53 -8.94 -4.28
CA TRP A 119 -7.32 -8.96 -5.51
C TRP A 119 -7.12 -10.20 -6.37
N VAL A 120 -6.33 -11.14 -5.86
CA VAL A 120 -5.95 -12.35 -6.59
C VAL A 120 -6.40 -13.60 -5.84
N PRO A 121 -6.62 -14.74 -6.55
CA PRO A 121 -6.95 -16.02 -5.95
C PRO A 121 -5.86 -16.52 -4.99
N PRO A 122 -6.18 -17.46 -4.06
CA PRO A 122 -5.24 -18.01 -3.08
C PRO A 122 -3.93 -18.52 -3.72
N LEU A 123 -4.03 -19.21 -4.84
CA LEU A 123 -2.86 -19.77 -5.54
C LEU A 123 -1.89 -18.67 -6.01
N VAL A 124 -2.40 -17.53 -6.47
CA VAL A 124 -1.57 -16.40 -6.88
C VAL A 124 -0.91 -15.73 -5.67
N ARG A 125 -1.62 -15.63 -4.53
CA ARG A 125 -1.04 -15.10 -3.29
C ARG A 125 0.14 -15.96 -2.80
N GLU A 126 -0.04 -17.27 -2.76
CA GLU A 126 1.04 -18.22 -2.43
C GLU A 126 2.24 -18.01 -3.37
N LYS A 127 1.98 -17.87 -4.67
CA LYS A 127 3.04 -17.63 -5.66
C LYS A 127 3.75 -16.29 -5.47
N ILE A 128 3.04 -15.22 -5.09
CA ILE A 128 3.64 -13.92 -4.75
C ILE A 128 4.63 -14.08 -3.60
N LEU A 129 4.22 -14.75 -2.52
CA LEU A 129 5.10 -14.96 -1.34
C LEU A 129 6.28 -15.86 -1.71
N GLN A 130 6.05 -16.94 -2.48
CA GLN A 130 7.12 -17.80 -2.97
C GLN A 130 8.14 -17.01 -3.83
N LEU A 131 7.67 -16.25 -4.83
CA LEU A 131 8.54 -15.42 -5.67
C LEU A 131 9.30 -14.40 -4.83
N THR A 132 8.64 -13.79 -3.85
CA THR A 132 9.27 -12.86 -2.92
C THR A 132 10.44 -13.54 -2.22
N ARG A 133 10.24 -14.75 -1.67
CA ARG A 133 11.31 -15.51 -1.00
C ARG A 133 12.45 -15.89 -1.92
N ASP A 134 12.12 -16.38 -3.12
CA ASP A 134 13.09 -16.92 -4.07
C ASP A 134 13.89 -15.83 -4.80
N CYS A 135 13.25 -14.66 -5.02
CA CYS A 135 13.84 -13.56 -5.79
C CYS A 135 14.46 -12.46 -4.91
N LEU A 136 14.24 -12.43 -3.59
CA LEU A 136 14.92 -11.45 -2.73
C LEU A 136 16.40 -11.78 -2.59
N THR A 137 17.26 -10.76 -2.78
CA THR A 137 18.66 -10.82 -2.33
C THR A 137 18.73 -11.05 -0.82
N PRO A 138 19.87 -11.51 -0.25
CA PRO A 138 19.97 -11.79 1.18
C PRO A 138 19.54 -10.64 2.10
N HIS A 139 19.77 -9.39 1.71
CA HIS A 139 19.37 -8.20 2.46
C HIS A 139 18.23 -7.41 1.80
N GLY A 140 17.51 -8.07 0.87
CA GLY A 140 16.41 -7.47 0.13
C GLY A 140 15.16 -7.30 0.99
N LEU A 141 14.31 -6.36 0.57
CA LEU A 141 13.04 -6.05 1.20
C LEU A 141 11.89 -6.19 0.21
N ALA A 142 10.78 -6.69 0.70
CA ALA A 142 9.54 -6.72 -0.07
C ALA A 142 8.48 -5.85 0.57
N TYR A 143 7.79 -5.07 -0.25
CA TYR A 143 6.60 -4.34 0.11
C TYR A 143 5.37 -5.07 -0.42
N ILE A 144 4.44 -5.40 0.46
CA ILE A 144 3.16 -6.01 0.09
C ILE A 144 2.03 -5.24 0.77
N SER A 145 1.09 -4.74 -0.01
CA SER A 145 -0.11 -4.11 0.52
C SER A 145 -1.33 -5.00 0.39
N TYR A 146 -2.23 -4.92 1.38
CA TYR A 146 -3.41 -5.75 1.42
C TYR A 146 -4.54 -5.12 2.26
N ASN A 147 -5.77 -5.53 1.94
CA ASN A 147 -6.96 -5.17 2.70
C ASN A 147 -6.96 -5.87 4.05
N LEU A 148 -7.31 -5.13 5.09
CA LEU A 148 -7.17 -5.57 6.47
C LEU A 148 -8.52 -5.68 7.18
N LEU A 149 -8.66 -6.71 7.99
CA LEU A 149 -9.70 -6.83 9.00
C LEU A 149 -9.24 -6.17 10.32
N PRO A 150 -10.14 -5.48 11.06
CA PRO A 150 -11.61 -5.52 10.91
C PRO A 150 -12.17 -4.44 9.96
N GLY A 151 -11.40 -3.40 9.61
CA GLY A 151 -11.94 -2.22 8.93
C GLY A 151 -12.60 -2.53 7.58
N TRP A 152 -12.00 -3.42 6.79
CA TRP A 152 -12.59 -3.81 5.50
C TRP A 152 -13.93 -4.54 5.63
N ARG A 153 -14.20 -5.22 6.76
CA ARG A 153 -15.49 -5.90 6.97
C ARG A 153 -16.67 -4.92 6.98
N MET A 154 -16.46 -3.73 7.48
CA MET A 154 -17.50 -2.69 7.45
C MET A 154 -17.78 -2.20 6.02
N ARG A 155 -16.74 -2.05 5.20
CA ARG A 155 -16.86 -1.74 3.76
C ARG A 155 -17.52 -2.87 2.98
N GLY A 156 -17.29 -4.11 3.40
CA GLY A 156 -17.86 -5.32 2.80
C GLY A 156 -19.39 -5.28 2.67
N SER A 157 -20.10 -4.66 3.62
CA SER A 157 -21.55 -4.54 3.56
C SER A 157 -22.05 -3.73 2.34
N LEU A 158 -21.33 -2.67 1.96
CA LEU A 158 -21.64 -1.93 0.73
C LEU A 158 -21.22 -2.70 -0.52
N ARG A 159 -20.08 -3.41 -0.46
CA ARG A 159 -19.67 -4.30 -1.54
C ARG A 159 -20.74 -5.36 -1.83
N ASP A 160 -21.29 -5.99 -0.80
CA ASP A 160 -22.35 -7.00 -0.94
C ASP A 160 -23.60 -6.40 -1.62
N LEU A 161 -24.02 -5.18 -1.23
CA LEU A 161 -25.11 -4.45 -1.89
C LEU A 161 -24.80 -4.22 -3.36
N LEU A 162 -23.61 -3.73 -3.69
CA LEU A 162 -23.23 -3.37 -5.05
C LEU A 162 -23.11 -4.60 -5.95
N LEU A 163 -22.52 -5.69 -5.47
CA LEU A 163 -22.46 -6.96 -6.17
C LEU A 163 -23.87 -7.53 -6.40
N HIS A 164 -24.75 -7.45 -5.39
CA HIS A 164 -26.13 -7.87 -5.54
C HIS A 164 -26.88 -7.04 -6.60
N ALA A 165 -26.72 -5.72 -6.57
CA ALA A 165 -27.39 -4.82 -7.51
C ALA A 165 -26.91 -5.01 -8.96
N THR A 166 -25.63 -5.35 -9.14
CA THR A 166 -25.01 -5.44 -10.48
C THR A 166 -24.87 -6.88 -11.01
N ARG A 167 -25.38 -7.90 -10.30
CA ARG A 167 -25.17 -9.33 -10.60
C ARG A 167 -25.60 -9.77 -12.02
N GLU A 168 -26.63 -9.12 -12.57
CA GLU A 168 -27.18 -9.43 -13.91
C GLU A 168 -26.78 -8.38 -14.97
N VAL A 169 -25.93 -7.42 -14.59
CA VAL A 169 -25.52 -6.32 -15.45
C VAL A 169 -24.17 -6.65 -16.10
N THR A 170 -24.07 -6.45 -17.41
CA THR A 170 -22.85 -6.67 -18.18
C THR A 170 -22.28 -5.34 -18.67
N GLY A 171 -20.94 -5.27 -18.80
CA GLY A 171 -20.20 -4.08 -19.23
C GLY A 171 -19.93 -3.08 -18.09
N ALA A 172 -18.71 -2.54 -18.06
CA ALA A 172 -18.21 -1.70 -16.98
C ALA A 172 -19.07 -0.44 -16.74
N ALA A 173 -19.43 0.28 -17.81
CA ALA A 173 -20.22 1.50 -17.71
C ALA A 173 -21.64 1.23 -17.16
N ALA A 174 -22.29 0.14 -17.56
CA ALA A 174 -23.62 -0.21 -17.07
C ALA A 174 -23.55 -0.65 -15.59
N LYS A 175 -22.53 -1.42 -15.20
CA LYS A 175 -22.30 -1.79 -13.80
C LYS A 175 -22.07 -0.56 -12.93
N TYR A 176 -21.23 0.37 -13.38
CA TYR A 176 -20.99 1.62 -12.66
C TYR A 176 -22.29 2.41 -12.44
N ASN A 177 -23.06 2.66 -13.50
CA ASN A 177 -24.33 3.41 -13.40
C ASN A 177 -25.32 2.72 -12.45
N THR A 178 -25.41 1.40 -12.49
CA THR A 178 -26.28 0.63 -11.61
C THR A 178 -25.80 0.71 -10.15
N ALA A 179 -24.51 0.66 -9.93
CA ALA A 179 -23.90 0.79 -8.60
C ALA A 179 -24.16 2.19 -8.01
N ILE A 180 -23.97 3.25 -8.79
CA ILE A 180 -24.28 4.62 -8.37
C ILE A 180 -25.76 4.76 -7.99
N ALA A 181 -26.67 4.29 -8.84
CA ALA A 181 -28.10 4.33 -8.54
C ALA A 181 -28.48 3.56 -7.26
N ALA A 182 -27.79 2.44 -6.98
CA ALA A 182 -27.98 1.68 -5.73
C ALA A 182 -27.48 2.46 -4.51
N LEU A 183 -26.31 3.11 -4.60
CA LEU A 183 -25.77 3.95 -3.53
C LEU A 183 -26.67 5.16 -3.25
N GLU A 184 -27.12 5.86 -4.28
CA GLU A 184 -28.05 7.01 -4.15
C GLU A 184 -29.37 6.59 -3.50
N ARG A 185 -29.92 5.45 -3.92
CA ARG A 185 -31.14 4.89 -3.30
C ARG A 185 -30.94 4.58 -1.83
N LEU A 186 -29.83 3.94 -1.45
CA LEU A 186 -29.51 3.65 -0.05
C LEU A 186 -29.28 4.94 0.73
N GLN A 187 -28.59 5.92 0.17
CA GLN A 187 -28.38 7.23 0.80
C GLN A 187 -29.70 7.93 1.12
N GLN A 188 -30.67 7.92 0.17
CA GLN A 188 -32.01 8.46 0.40
C GLN A 188 -32.76 7.70 1.49
N ALA A 189 -32.71 6.36 1.47
CA ALA A 189 -33.38 5.52 2.45
C ALA A 189 -32.84 5.70 3.89
N LEU A 190 -31.57 6.11 4.01
CA LEU A 190 -30.93 6.38 5.30
C LEU A 190 -31.11 7.83 5.79
N GLN A 191 -31.85 8.68 5.10
CA GLN A 191 -32.14 10.05 5.57
C GLN A 191 -32.92 9.99 6.88
N GLY A 192 -32.40 10.70 7.89
CA GLY A 192 -32.97 10.69 9.25
C GLY A 192 -32.63 9.44 10.07
N ALA A 193 -31.78 8.58 9.60
CA ALA A 193 -31.28 7.44 10.37
C ALA A 193 -30.49 7.92 11.59
N ALA A 194 -30.75 7.28 12.74
CA ALA A 194 -30.18 7.68 14.04
C ALA A 194 -29.17 6.67 14.61
N ALA A 195 -29.07 5.48 14.04
CA ALA A 195 -28.13 4.46 14.53
C ALA A 195 -26.68 4.73 14.05
N ASP A 196 -25.70 4.52 14.92
CA ASP A 196 -24.27 4.77 14.63
C ASP A 196 -23.79 3.95 13.42
N SER A 197 -24.23 2.70 13.27
CA SER A 197 -23.91 1.87 12.11
C SER A 197 -24.40 2.47 10.79
N GLN A 198 -25.54 3.14 10.80
CA GLN A 198 -26.09 3.82 9.64
C GLN A 198 -25.30 5.08 9.27
N HIS A 199 -24.80 5.82 10.27
CA HIS A 199 -23.92 6.97 10.07
C HIS A 199 -22.60 6.57 9.41
N TYR A 200 -22.02 5.44 9.82
CA TYR A 200 -20.83 4.91 9.15
C TYR A 200 -21.10 4.62 7.67
N VAL A 201 -22.19 3.89 7.39
CA VAL A 201 -22.58 3.56 6.00
C VAL A 201 -22.83 4.83 5.18
N GLN A 202 -23.47 5.86 5.73
CA GLN A 202 -23.69 7.15 5.05
C GLN A 202 -22.38 7.84 4.68
N LYS A 203 -21.37 7.83 5.57
CA LYS A 203 -20.04 8.40 5.28
C LYS A 203 -19.36 7.67 4.13
N GLU A 204 -19.39 6.34 4.16
CA GLU A 204 -18.79 5.52 3.10
C GLU A 204 -19.50 5.70 1.76
N ILE A 205 -20.85 5.79 1.74
CA ILE A 205 -21.62 6.11 0.53
C ILE A 205 -21.19 7.48 -0.03
N THR A 206 -21.09 8.49 0.83
CA THR A 206 -20.68 9.84 0.41
C THR A 206 -19.27 9.83 -0.21
N TYR A 207 -18.35 9.06 0.37
CA TYR A 207 -17.03 8.86 -0.17
C TYR A 207 -17.07 8.19 -1.56
N LEU A 208 -17.82 7.10 -1.70
CA LEU A 208 -17.91 6.34 -2.96
C LEU A 208 -18.58 7.14 -4.09
N LEU A 209 -19.59 7.95 -3.79
CA LEU A 209 -20.23 8.82 -4.77
C LEU A 209 -19.33 9.94 -5.28
N ALA A 210 -18.32 10.33 -4.49
CA ALA A 210 -17.31 11.33 -4.85
C ALA A 210 -16.04 10.72 -5.48
N ALA A 211 -15.85 9.40 -5.36
CA ALA A 211 -14.67 8.72 -5.84
C ALA A 211 -14.64 8.61 -7.37
N HIS A 212 -13.41 8.44 -7.93
CA HIS A 212 -13.27 8.18 -9.35
C HIS A 212 -13.97 6.87 -9.74
N PRO A 213 -14.63 6.75 -10.91
CA PRO A 213 -15.33 5.54 -11.34
C PRO A 213 -14.51 4.25 -11.27
N SER A 214 -13.21 4.33 -11.62
CA SER A 214 -12.30 3.18 -11.52
C SER A 214 -12.18 2.63 -10.11
N TYR A 215 -12.15 3.49 -9.08
CA TYR A 215 -12.10 3.07 -7.68
C TYR A 215 -13.30 2.18 -7.31
N LEU A 216 -14.52 2.62 -7.62
CA LEU A 216 -15.72 1.85 -7.33
C LEU A 216 -15.73 0.51 -8.06
N LEU A 217 -15.35 0.50 -9.35
CA LEU A 217 -15.32 -0.70 -10.17
C LEU A 217 -14.28 -1.71 -9.68
N HIS A 218 -13.07 -1.26 -9.37
CA HIS A 218 -11.99 -2.15 -8.96
C HIS A 218 -12.07 -2.56 -7.48
N GLU A 219 -12.44 -1.66 -6.57
CA GLU A 219 -12.48 -1.95 -5.14
C GLU A 219 -13.76 -2.66 -4.70
N TYR A 220 -14.89 -2.35 -5.33
CA TYR A 220 -16.20 -2.85 -4.88
C TYR A 220 -16.86 -3.85 -5.82
N LEU A 221 -16.52 -3.85 -7.11
CA LEU A 221 -17.16 -4.74 -8.10
C LEU A 221 -16.20 -5.80 -8.67
N ALA A 222 -14.92 -5.79 -8.31
CA ALA A 222 -14.00 -6.88 -8.67
C ALA A 222 -14.49 -8.23 -8.12
N GLY A 223 -14.26 -9.31 -8.85
CA GLY A 223 -14.66 -10.66 -8.44
C GLY A 223 -13.95 -11.11 -7.16
N GLU A 224 -12.65 -10.95 -7.12
CA GLU A 224 -11.82 -11.19 -5.94
C GLU A 224 -11.68 -9.91 -5.11
N ASN A 225 -11.85 -10.02 -3.82
CA ASN A 225 -11.51 -9.01 -2.83
C ASN A 225 -11.42 -9.71 -1.48
N ASN A 226 -10.21 -9.93 -1.01
CA ASN A 226 -9.92 -10.67 0.21
C ASN A 226 -9.29 -9.73 1.24
N ALA A 227 -9.80 -9.76 2.46
CA ALA A 227 -9.23 -9.03 3.59
C ALA A 227 -8.77 -10.02 4.65
N PHE A 228 -7.64 -9.73 5.30
CA PHE A 228 -6.96 -10.62 6.21
C PHE A 228 -6.81 -9.97 7.58
N LEU A 229 -6.71 -10.78 8.63
CA LEU A 229 -6.08 -10.33 9.87
C LEU A 229 -4.57 -10.19 9.63
N PHE A 230 -3.93 -9.29 10.36
CA PHE A 230 -2.47 -9.15 10.30
C PHE A 230 -1.76 -10.47 10.64
N SER A 231 -2.25 -11.18 11.66
CA SER A 231 -1.74 -12.50 12.06
C SER A 231 -1.89 -13.57 10.98
N GLU A 232 -2.95 -13.53 10.16
CA GLU A 232 -3.12 -14.44 9.02
C GLU A 232 -2.08 -14.17 7.94
N PHE A 233 -1.87 -12.89 7.59
CA PHE A 233 -0.84 -12.50 6.63
C PHE A 233 0.56 -12.89 7.12
N LEU A 234 0.87 -12.69 8.41
CA LEU A 234 2.16 -13.10 8.98
C LEU A 234 2.36 -14.64 8.93
N ALA A 235 1.30 -15.40 9.20
CA ALA A 235 1.35 -16.85 9.09
C ALA A 235 1.60 -17.30 7.64
N ASP A 236 0.96 -16.64 6.67
CA ASP A 236 1.17 -16.91 5.24
C ASP A 236 2.62 -16.59 4.83
N ALA A 237 3.13 -15.42 5.19
CA ALA A 237 4.52 -15.02 4.93
C ALA A 237 5.53 -16.00 5.59
N GLY A 238 5.27 -16.41 6.83
CA GLY A 238 6.11 -17.34 7.58
C GLY A 238 6.22 -18.72 6.93
N ARG A 239 5.15 -19.23 6.29
CA ARG A 239 5.22 -20.49 5.52
C ARG A 239 6.19 -20.42 4.34
N HIS A 240 6.47 -19.22 3.84
CA HIS A 240 7.42 -18.95 2.76
C HIS A 240 8.77 -18.42 3.27
N GLU A 241 9.10 -18.65 4.54
CA GLU A 241 10.37 -18.20 5.14
C GLU A 241 10.60 -16.68 4.99
N LEU A 242 9.53 -15.92 5.09
CA LEU A 242 9.54 -14.46 5.17
C LEU A 242 9.14 -14.01 6.58
N GLN A 243 9.68 -12.88 7.02
CA GLN A 243 9.31 -12.25 8.27
C GLN A 243 8.96 -10.77 8.08
N TYR A 244 8.10 -10.27 8.93
CA TYR A 244 7.68 -8.89 8.97
C TYR A 244 8.77 -8.00 9.56
N VAL A 245 9.06 -6.89 8.89
CA VAL A 245 9.96 -5.84 9.36
C VAL A 245 9.16 -4.73 10.03
N CYS A 246 8.32 -4.03 9.28
CA CYS A 246 7.51 -2.91 9.75
C CYS A 246 6.40 -2.55 8.74
N GLU A 247 5.59 -1.57 9.07
CA GLU A 247 4.74 -0.84 8.12
C GLU A 247 5.52 0.31 7.48
N THR A 248 5.19 0.66 6.23
CA THR A 248 5.80 1.84 5.59
C THR A 248 5.37 3.15 6.24
N ASP A 249 4.18 3.20 6.78
CA ASP A 249 3.70 4.30 7.60
C ASP A 249 4.18 4.11 9.05
N LEU A 250 5.47 4.35 9.28
CA LEU A 250 6.18 4.04 10.53
C LEU A 250 5.45 4.54 11.80
N HIS A 251 4.77 5.70 11.72
CA HIS A 251 4.04 6.26 12.85
C HIS A 251 2.92 5.34 13.35
N THR A 252 2.41 4.44 12.50
CA THR A 252 1.34 3.50 12.86
C THR A 252 1.80 2.36 13.76
N LEU A 253 3.10 2.20 13.96
CA LEU A 253 3.68 1.21 14.87
C LEU A 253 3.68 1.68 16.34
N PHE A 254 3.41 2.98 16.58
CA PHE A 254 3.55 3.56 17.89
C PHE A 254 2.21 3.85 18.55
N ASP A 255 2.13 3.59 19.84
CA ASP A 255 0.96 3.85 20.69
C ASP A 255 0.52 5.31 20.71
N THR A 256 1.41 6.23 20.35
CA THR A 256 1.10 7.68 20.29
C THR A 256 -0.05 8.00 19.34
N THR A 257 -0.40 7.08 18.44
CA THR A 257 -1.56 7.18 17.55
C THR A 257 -2.88 6.79 18.25
N LEU A 258 -2.79 6.17 19.43
CA LEU A 258 -3.93 5.69 20.20
C LEU A 258 -4.35 6.70 21.26
N SER A 259 -5.63 6.67 21.66
CA SER A 259 -6.10 7.39 22.84
C SER A 259 -5.46 6.84 24.12
N GLN A 260 -5.34 7.66 25.18
CA GLN A 260 -4.77 7.22 26.46
C GLN A 260 -5.45 5.98 27.06
N PRO A 261 -6.80 5.85 27.03
CA PRO A 261 -7.46 4.61 27.45
C PRO A 261 -7.05 3.38 26.66
N ALA A 262 -6.87 3.52 25.35
CA ALA A 262 -6.44 2.42 24.49
C ALA A 262 -4.99 2.01 24.78
N GLN A 263 -4.07 2.98 24.94
CA GLN A 263 -2.68 2.70 25.36
C GLN A 263 -2.65 1.93 26.69
N THR A 264 -3.45 2.36 27.68
CA THR A 264 -3.53 1.67 28.96
C THR A 264 -4.07 0.25 28.84
N ALA A 265 -5.06 0.04 27.96
CA ALA A 265 -5.67 -1.27 27.75
C ALA A 265 -4.78 -2.27 27.02
N LEU A 266 -3.81 -1.79 26.23
CA LEU A 266 -2.88 -2.63 25.48
C LEU A 266 -1.50 -2.77 26.14
N ALA A 267 -1.25 -2.08 27.25
CA ALA A 267 0.08 -1.97 27.88
C ALA A 267 0.66 -3.31 28.40
N ASP A 268 -0.16 -4.33 28.62
CA ASP A 268 0.25 -5.66 29.08
C ASP A 268 0.55 -6.66 27.94
N ILE A 269 0.39 -6.24 26.69
CA ILE A 269 0.68 -7.07 25.52
C ILE A 269 2.17 -6.95 25.17
N GLU A 270 2.96 -7.93 25.62
CA GLU A 270 4.42 -7.92 25.47
C GLU A 270 4.90 -8.26 24.04
N ASP A 271 4.15 -9.11 23.31
CA ASP A 271 4.51 -9.48 21.93
C ASP A 271 4.18 -8.32 20.97
N PRO A 272 5.19 -7.70 20.31
CA PRO A 272 4.96 -6.57 19.42
C PRO A 272 3.99 -6.86 18.27
N LEU A 273 4.01 -8.09 17.73
CA LEU A 273 3.13 -8.45 16.60
C LEU A 273 1.68 -8.64 17.06
N GLN A 274 1.47 -9.19 18.25
CA GLN A 274 0.15 -9.24 18.86
C GLN A 274 -0.35 -7.84 19.22
N HIS A 275 0.53 -6.98 19.73
CA HIS A 275 0.20 -5.60 20.03
C HIS A 275 -0.27 -4.85 18.78
N GLU A 276 0.46 -4.97 17.65
CA GLU A 276 0.05 -4.38 16.37
C GLU A 276 -1.30 -4.93 15.87
N GLN A 277 -1.57 -6.23 16.04
CA GLN A 277 -2.88 -6.81 15.69
C GLN A 277 -4.01 -6.18 16.53
N TRP A 278 -3.80 -5.93 17.82
CA TRP A 278 -4.77 -5.24 18.65
C TRP A 278 -4.97 -3.78 18.25
N MET A 279 -3.90 -3.08 17.87
CA MET A 279 -4.00 -1.73 17.33
C MET A 279 -4.89 -1.68 16.08
N ASP A 280 -4.83 -2.68 15.21
CA ASP A 280 -5.71 -2.80 14.04
C ASP A 280 -7.20 -2.85 14.45
N PHE A 281 -7.53 -3.60 15.50
CA PHE A 281 -8.90 -3.66 16.03
C PHE A 281 -9.34 -2.34 16.64
N VAL A 282 -8.49 -1.70 17.45
CA VAL A 282 -8.79 -0.42 18.11
C VAL A 282 -9.02 0.69 17.09
N GLN A 283 -8.19 0.73 16.03
CA GLN A 283 -8.24 1.77 15.01
C GLN A 283 -9.19 1.43 13.86
N MET A 284 -9.79 0.24 13.84
CA MET A 284 -10.60 -0.26 12.71
C MET A 284 -9.83 -0.15 11.39
N ARG A 285 -8.54 -0.50 11.40
CA ARG A 285 -7.67 -0.36 10.24
C ARG A 285 -8.16 -1.23 9.08
N ALA A 286 -8.21 -0.65 7.87
CA ALA A 286 -8.76 -1.32 6.69
C ALA A 286 -7.70 -1.70 5.65
N PHE A 287 -6.45 -1.24 5.83
CA PHE A 287 -5.38 -1.46 4.86
C PHE A 287 -4.02 -1.47 5.55
N ARG A 288 -3.13 -2.37 5.14
CA ARG A 288 -1.72 -2.42 5.57
C ARG A 288 -0.78 -2.34 4.37
N LYS A 289 0.41 -1.81 4.65
CA LYS A 289 1.52 -1.64 3.72
C LYS A 289 2.77 -2.22 4.38
N SER A 290 2.83 -3.54 4.42
CA SER A 290 3.81 -4.27 5.21
C SER A 290 5.12 -4.47 4.45
N VAL A 291 6.23 -4.29 5.15
CA VAL A 291 7.59 -4.59 4.67
C VAL A 291 8.01 -5.93 5.23
N LEU A 292 8.45 -6.82 4.35
CA LEU A 292 8.97 -8.15 4.67
C LEU A 292 10.45 -8.26 4.30
N CYS A 293 11.15 -9.17 4.95
CA CYS A 293 12.47 -9.65 4.57
C CYS A 293 12.54 -11.17 4.71
N ARG A 294 13.66 -11.78 4.36
CA ARG A 294 13.91 -13.21 4.57
C ARG A 294 13.95 -13.51 6.06
N ALA A 295 13.38 -14.65 6.48
CA ALA A 295 13.29 -15.04 7.89
C ALA A 295 14.65 -15.36 8.54
N ASP A 296 15.68 -15.61 7.73
CA ASP A 296 17.05 -15.87 8.20
C ASP A 296 17.84 -14.59 8.54
N LEU A 297 17.30 -13.41 8.26
CA LEU A 297 17.92 -12.13 8.65
C LEU A 297 17.64 -11.80 10.13
N PRO A 298 18.65 -11.43 10.91
CA PRO A 298 18.42 -10.85 12.24
C PRO A 298 17.78 -9.47 12.12
N LEU A 299 16.76 -9.20 12.95
CA LEU A 299 16.10 -7.91 13.03
C LEU A 299 16.30 -7.28 14.41
N GLU A 300 16.66 -6.00 14.43
CA GLU A 300 16.71 -5.18 15.63
C GLU A 300 15.35 -4.48 15.81
N ARG A 301 14.52 -4.96 16.73
CA ARG A 301 13.19 -4.38 16.98
C ARG A 301 13.22 -3.10 17.81
N ALA A 302 14.28 -2.87 18.57
CA ALA A 302 14.49 -1.62 19.28
C ALA A 302 15.16 -0.62 18.33
N ILE A 303 14.42 0.40 17.92
CA ILE A 303 14.93 1.43 17.02
C ILE A 303 15.96 2.28 17.78
N ASP A 304 17.20 2.28 17.28
CA ASP A 304 18.24 3.17 17.78
C ASP A 304 18.02 4.59 17.24
N ILE A 305 17.81 5.51 18.16
CA ILE A 305 17.55 6.93 17.83
C ILE A 305 18.75 7.59 17.11
N ASP A 306 19.98 7.12 17.36
CA ASP A 306 21.17 7.67 16.74
C ASP A 306 21.24 7.37 15.23
N VAL A 307 20.58 6.31 14.77
CA VAL A 307 20.47 5.97 13.34
C VAL A 307 19.79 7.09 12.54
N PHE A 308 18.87 7.83 13.16
CA PHE A 308 18.17 8.95 12.52
C PHE A 308 19.12 10.06 12.08
N THR A 309 20.29 10.23 12.73
CA THR A 309 21.27 11.27 12.35
C THR A 309 21.91 11.03 10.97
N ALA A 310 21.83 9.80 10.46
CA ALA A 310 22.36 9.42 9.16
C ALA A 310 21.40 9.61 7.99
N TYR A 311 20.16 10.05 8.25
CA TYR A 311 19.12 10.20 7.22
C TYR A 311 18.95 11.63 6.75
N PHE A 312 18.52 11.77 5.50
CA PHE A 312 17.96 13.00 4.98
C PHE A 312 16.45 13.00 5.24
N TYR A 313 15.94 14.13 5.69
CA TYR A 313 14.53 14.33 5.96
C TYR A 313 13.96 15.31 4.94
N SER A 314 12.77 15.01 4.44
CA SER A 314 12.00 15.96 3.64
C SER A 314 10.56 16.00 4.14
N ALA A 315 9.98 17.18 4.11
CA ALA A 315 8.58 17.35 4.49
C ALA A 315 7.95 18.42 3.59
N ASN A 316 6.73 18.15 3.12
CA ASN A 316 5.95 19.14 2.40
C ASN A 316 5.22 20.04 3.40
N LEU A 317 5.90 21.05 3.88
CA LEU A 317 5.43 21.97 4.89
C LEU A 317 5.36 23.39 4.35
N ARG A 318 4.33 24.15 4.70
CA ARG A 318 4.24 25.59 4.46
C ARG A 318 4.16 26.35 5.77
N LEU A 319 4.84 27.47 5.86
CA LEU A 319 4.76 28.35 7.04
C LEU A 319 3.32 28.85 7.24
N LYS A 320 2.85 28.78 8.50
CA LYS A 320 1.62 29.43 8.92
C LYS A 320 1.94 30.88 9.31
N GLY A 321 2.05 31.77 8.35
CA GLY A 321 2.34 33.18 8.58
C GLY A 321 3.77 33.59 8.20
N LYS A 322 4.19 34.77 8.66
CA LYS A 322 5.56 35.30 8.47
C LYS A 322 6.34 35.10 9.74
N GLU A 323 7.07 33.99 9.81
CA GLU A 323 7.84 33.60 11.00
C GLU A 323 9.35 33.69 10.73
N ASN A 324 10.12 33.99 11.78
CA ASN A 324 11.59 33.94 11.72
C ASN A 324 12.06 32.52 12.05
N LEU A 325 12.61 31.83 11.08
CA LEU A 325 13.10 30.45 11.20
C LEU A 325 14.41 30.32 12.01
N ASN A 326 15.12 31.42 12.26
CA ASN A 326 16.41 31.45 12.94
C ASN A 326 16.27 31.73 14.45
N ASN A 327 15.23 31.26 15.09
CA ASN A 327 15.05 31.45 16.53
C ASN A 327 14.52 30.16 17.16
N THR A 328 14.56 30.11 18.50
CA THR A 328 14.12 28.98 19.33
C THR A 328 12.65 29.06 19.74
N LYS A 329 11.88 30.02 19.22
CA LYS A 329 10.45 30.12 19.48
C LYS A 329 9.71 29.11 18.61
N PRO A 330 8.57 28.58 19.08
CA PRO A 330 7.75 27.71 18.25
C PRO A 330 7.35 28.38 16.93
N VAL A 331 7.66 27.70 15.83
CA VAL A 331 7.23 28.10 14.47
C VAL A 331 6.17 27.12 14.03
N LEU A 332 5.05 27.66 13.53
CA LEU A 332 3.93 26.85 13.07
C LEU A 332 4.04 26.62 11.56
N PHE A 333 3.98 25.37 11.19
CA PHE A 333 3.86 24.90 9.82
C PHE A 333 2.50 24.25 9.59
N LEU A 334 2.08 24.24 8.34
CA LEU A 334 0.91 23.51 7.87
C LEU A 334 1.36 22.36 6.96
N THR A 335 0.84 21.16 7.19
CA THR A 335 0.98 20.04 6.26
C THR A 335 0.14 20.25 5.02
N ALA A 336 0.26 19.37 4.01
CA ALA A 336 -0.58 19.37 2.83
C ALA A 336 -2.09 19.32 3.17
N ASP A 337 -2.44 18.58 4.24
CA ASP A 337 -3.82 18.43 4.74
C ASP A 337 -4.25 19.55 5.71
N ASN A 338 -3.47 20.63 5.81
CA ASN A 338 -3.67 21.76 6.72
C ASN A 338 -3.61 21.42 8.22
N ASN A 339 -3.01 20.30 8.62
CA ASN A 339 -2.70 20.03 10.00
C ASN A 339 -1.55 20.93 10.48
N GLU A 340 -1.60 21.35 11.75
CA GLU A 340 -0.57 22.21 12.33
C GLU A 340 0.58 21.38 12.93
N LEU A 341 1.80 21.75 12.57
CA LEU A 341 3.03 21.23 13.16
C LEU A 341 3.80 22.38 13.81
N SER A 342 4.13 22.25 15.09
CA SER A 342 4.95 23.20 15.83
C SER A 342 6.39 22.72 15.92
N VAL A 343 7.34 23.52 15.46
CA VAL A 343 8.78 23.24 15.51
C VAL A 343 9.46 24.28 16.38
N THR A 344 10.27 23.85 17.35
CA THR A 344 10.90 24.71 18.35
C THR A 344 12.42 24.90 18.17
N HIS A 345 13.01 24.24 17.19
CA HIS A 345 14.42 24.35 16.86
C HIS A 345 14.63 25.08 15.54
N PRO A 346 15.74 25.83 15.38
CA PRO A 346 16.12 26.39 14.08
C PRO A 346 16.22 25.28 13.02
N LEU A 347 15.70 25.54 11.86
CA LEU A 347 15.77 24.63 10.72
C LEU A 347 17.08 24.78 9.97
#